data_5c4a2e036118ae9cf5347218e96e4c7c
#
_entry.id   5c4a2e036118ae9cf5347218e96e4c7c
#
_cell.length_a   1.000
_cell.length_b   1.000
_cell.length_c   1.000
_cell.angle_alpha   90.00
_cell.angle_beta   90.00
_cell.angle_gamma   90.00
#
_symmetry.space_group_name_H-M   'P 1'
#
loop_
_entity.id
_entity.type
_entity.pdbx_description
1 polymer ?
#
loop_
_entity_poly.entity_id
_entity_poly.type
_entity_poly.pdbx_seq_one_letter_code
_entity_poly.pdbx_strand_id
1 'polypeptide(L)'
;MKILLIAIDQTFNFIVPLLEEDGHEVRLLTECEHIPLIHSLKSTTYILEQIAEFEPELVINAIATISDFASSNYTYIGNSRESTKLETHKWETRQKAKELGWKLPTVLEECDMNEMSTHNVLTYLKPKAPQGHAEAWQVPANTTYNDCFAPGIQAYVEEAIDYAVGAICMFTISNGSYHITRTMANSVGDGDGNHKSMGGGADWTQSYTIYDLPSDLEAAFLAKCRTWLDYAVTLGGSYEGIIEAGITSSNEFYWFEQNSRPGNMTEAFKSGTVQDWLAGLTTDPTRSPPMRYKTET
;
A
#
# COMPACT_ATOMS: atom_id res chain seq x y z
N MET A 1 -24.52 -13.23 4.63
CA MET A 1 -23.34 -13.90 4.05
C MET A 1 -22.32 -14.23 5.14
N LYS A 2 -21.56 -15.29 4.93
CA LYS A 2 -20.34 -15.55 5.70
C LYS A 2 -19.16 -14.84 5.05
N ILE A 3 -18.52 -13.94 5.77
CA ILE A 3 -17.43 -13.09 5.27
C ILE A 3 -16.16 -13.39 6.06
N LEU A 4 -15.10 -13.78 5.37
CA LEU A 4 -13.77 -13.94 5.96
C LEU A 4 -12.91 -12.74 5.57
N LEU A 5 -12.42 -12.01 6.58
CA LEU A 5 -11.47 -10.92 6.42
C LEU A 5 -10.08 -11.41 6.82
N ILE A 6 -9.09 -11.14 5.98
CA ILE A 6 -7.69 -11.54 6.20
C ILE A 6 -6.83 -10.28 6.19
N ALA A 7 -6.15 -9.99 7.31
CA ALA A 7 -5.31 -8.81 7.48
C ALA A 7 -4.03 -9.14 8.26
N ILE A 8 -3.04 -8.28 8.16
CA ILE A 8 -1.80 -8.37 8.94
C ILE A 8 -2.05 -7.95 10.37
N ASP A 9 -2.79 -6.88 10.51
CA ASP A 9 -3.05 -6.18 11.76
C ASP A 9 -4.55 -5.97 12.00
N GLN A 10 -4.87 -4.98 12.80
CA GLN A 10 -6.23 -4.62 13.15
C GLN A 10 -6.94 -3.73 12.11
N THR A 11 -6.46 -3.68 10.88
CA THR A 11 -6.97 -2.78 9.82
C THR A 11 -8.48 -2.88 9.65
N PHE A 12 -9.06 -4.07 9.77
CA PHE A 12 -10.50 -4.28 9.59
C PHE A 12 -11.33 -4.29 10.88
N ASN A 13 -10.74 -4.04 12.05
CA ASN A 13 -11.48 -4.11 13.31
C ASN A 13 -12.71 -3.19 13.34
N PHE A 14 -12.66 -2.03 12.68
CA PHE A 14 -13.77 -1.10 12.63
C PHE A 14 -14.88 -1.52 11.64
N ILE A 15 -14.55 -2.36 10.64
CA ILE A 15 -15.50 -2.83 9.63
C ILE A 15 -16.32 -4.03 10.16
N VAL A 16 -15.73 -4.87 11.00
CA VAL A 16 -16.38 -6.08 11.54
C VAL A 16 -17.74 -5.76 12.17
N PRO A 17 -17.86 -4.84 13.15
CA PRO A 17 -19.15 -4.55 13.77
C PRO A 17 -20.18 -4.00 12.77
N LEU A 18 -19.75 -3.22 11.77
CA LEU A 18 -20.65 -2.69 10.74
C LEU A 18 -21.22 -3.79 9.84
N LEU A 19 -20.41 -4.79 9.50
CA LEU A 19 -20.84 -5.95 8.72
C LEU A 19 -21.77 -6.86 9.53
N GLU A 20 -21.52 -7.02 10.83
CA GLU A 20 -22.38 -7.81 11.73
C GLU A 20 -23.73 -7.11 11.95
N GLU A 21 -23.77 -5.78 12.08
CA GLU A 21 -25.01 -4.99 12.14
C GLU A 21 -25.84 -5.13 10.85
N ASP A 22 -25.20 -5.30 9.70
CA ASP A 22 -25.85 -5.59 8.41
C ASP A 22 -26.29 -7.06 8.27
N GLY A 23 -26.14 -7.87 9.30
CA GLY A 23 -26.58 -9.28 9.34
C GLY A 23 -25.64 -10.26 8.66
N HIS A 24 -24.37 -9.92 8.50
CA HIS A 24 -23.34 -10.85 8.04
C HIS A 24 -22.72 -11.63 9.21
N GLU A 25 -22.31 -12.86 8.96
CA GLU A 25 -21.46 -13.64 9.87
C GLU A 25 -20.01 -13.37 9.48
N VAL A 26 -19.23 -12.76 10.37
CA VAL A 26 -17.88 -12.27 10.03
C VAL A 26 -16.82 -13.02 10.85
N ARG A 27 -15.78 -13.46 10.17
CA ARG A 27 -14.55 -13.95 10.82
C ARG A 27 -13.37 -13.08 10.36
N LEU A 28 -12.64 -12.53 11.32
CA LEU A 28 -11.42 -11.76 11.06
C LEU A 28 -10.19 -12.59 11.44
N LEU A 29 -9.29 -12.78 10.47
CA LEU A 29 -7.96 -13.34 10.70
C LEU A 29 -6.95 -12.20 10.70
N THR A 30 -6.33 -11.98 11.85
CA THR A 30 -5.23 -11.02 12.03
C THR A 30 -3.90 -11.75 12.18
N GLU A 31 -2.80 -11.03 12.14
CA GLU A 31 -1.45 -11.57 12.31
C GLU A 31 -1.11 -12.65 11.25
N CYS A 32 -1.68 -12.53 10.07
CA CYS A 32 -1.34 -13.38 8.95
C CYS A 32 -0.02 -12.94 8.33
N GLU A 33 0.72 -13.88 7.74
CA GLU A 33 2.03 -13.59 7.18
C GLU A 33 1.98 -12.51 6.10
N HIS A 34 2.64 -11.40 6.36
CA HIS A 34 2.94 -10.38 5.37
C HIS A 34 4.33 -10.60 4.77
N ILE A 35 5.26 -11.07 5.59
CA ILE A 35 6.67 -11.22 5.24
C ILE A 35 7.22 -12.47 5.93
N PRO A 36 7.97 -13.35 5.23
CA PRO A 36 8.51 -14.59 5.77
C PRO A 36 9.45 -14.44 6.97
N LEU A 37 9.85 -13.24 7.34
CA LEU A 37 10.82 -12.98 8.42
C LEU A 37 10.19 -12.75 9.79
N ILE A 38 8.90 -12.59 9.89
CA ILE A 38 8.22 -12.42 11.19
C ILE A 38 7.72 -13.80 11.63
N HIS A 39 8.50 -14.47 12.42
CA HIS A 39 8.30 -15.86 12.90
C HIS A 39 7.01 -16.11 13.70
N SER A 40 6.20 -15.10 13.96
CA SER A 40 4.96 -15.19 14.75
C SER A 40 3.68 -15.15 13.92
N LEU A 41 3.78 -14.95 12.59
CA LEU A 41 2.60 -14.78 11.77
C LEU A 41 2.01 -16.13 11.31
N LYS A 42 0.71 -16.12 11.13
CA LYS A 42 -0.05 -17.30 10.71
C LYS A 42 0.20 -17.61 9.23
N SER A 43 0.55 -18.85 8.95
CA SER A 43 0.93 -19.32 7.61
C SER A 43 -0.25 -19.38 6.63
N THR A 44 0.07 -19.45 5.34
CA THR A 44 -0.90 -19.75 4.27
C THR A 44 -1.71 -21.01 4.57
N THR A 45 -1.10 -22.06 5.12
CA THR A 45 -1.77 -23.30 5.51
C THR A 45 -2.85 -23.03 6.54
N TYR A 46 -2.55 -22.24 7.58
CA TYR A 46 -3.55 -21.87 8.58
C TYR A 46 -4.73 -21.11 7.96
N ILE A 47 -4.48 -20.18 7.04
CA ILE A 47 -5.55 -19.42 6.38
C ILE A 47 -6.45 -20.36 5.56
N LEU A 48 -5.86 -21.31 4.83
CA LEU A 48 -6.62 -22.32 4.07
C LEU A 48 -7.44 -23.23 4.97
N GLU A 49 -6.92 -23.63 6.14
CA GLU A 49 -7.68 -24.36 7.16
C GLU A 49 -8.88 -23.55 7.68
N GLN A 50 -8.69 -22.26 7.94
CA GLN A 50 -9.77 -21.38 8.37
C GLN A 50 -10.84 -21.16 7.29
N ILE A 51 -10.44 -21.08 6.01
CA ILE A 51 -11.38 -21.04 4.88
C ILE A 51 -12.21 -22.33 4.83
N ALA A 52 -11.55 -23.48 4.94
CA ALA A 52 -12.24 -24.77 4.91
C ALA A 52 -13.19 -24.99 6.10
N GLU A 53 -12.81 -24.53 7.30
CA GLU A 53 -13.63 -24.63 8.51
C GLU A 53 -14.84 -23.68 8.49
N PHE A 54 -14.63 -22.43 8.08
CA PHE A 54 -15.64 -21.38 8.11
C PHE A 54 -16.59 -21.44 6.91
N GLU A 55 -16.16 -21.99 5.78
CA GLU A 55 -16.92 -22.07 4.51
C GLU A 55 -17.49 -20.70 4.12
N PRO A 56 -16.64 -19.67 3.90
CA PRO A 56 -17.09 -18.32 3.57
C PRO A 56 -17.74 -18.25 2.20
N GLU A 57 -18.71 -17.35 2.02
CA GLU A 57 -19.25 -16.95 0.72
C GLU A 57 -18.39 -15.85 0.08
N LEU A 58 -17.70 -15.05 0.92
CA LEU A 58 -16.83 -13.95 0.52
C LEU A 58 -15.54 -13.98 1.35
N VAL A 59 -14.39 -13.91 0.66
CA VAL A 59 -13.07 -13.75 1.27
C VAL A 59 -12.49 -12.42 0.83
N ILE A 60 -12.16 -11.54 1.79
CA ILE A 60 -11.50 -10.26 1.54
C ILE A 60 -10.08 -10.34 2.11
N ASN A 61 -9.10 -10.31 1.22
CA ASN A 61 -7.69 -10.42 1.57
C ASN A 61 -6.99 -9.05 1.44
N ALA A 62 -6.58 -8.48 2.57
CA ALA A 62 -5.81 -7.25 2.65
C ALA A 62 -4.29 -7.50 2.76
N ILE A 63 -3.82 -8.72 2.45
CA ILE A 63 -2.39 -9.04 2.46
C ILE A 63 -1.87 -9.04 1.03
N ALA A 64 -1.10 -8.03 0.67
CA ALA A 64 -0.60 -7.89 -0.69
C ALA A 64 0.32 -9.04 -1.15
N THR A 65 0.98 -9.71 -0.23
CA THR A 65 1.98 -10.74 -0.55
C THR A 65 1.41 -12.14 -0.77
N ILE A 66 0.14 -12.35 -0.46
CA ILE A 66 -0.52 -13.66 -0.56
C ILE A 66 -1.72 -13.55 -1.48
N SER A 67 -1.63 -14.12 -2.69
CA SER A 67 -2.67 -14.02 -3.72
C SER A 67 -3.34 -15.37 -4.07
N ASP A 68 -2.90 -16.48 -3.48
CA ASP A 68 -3.26 -17.81 -3.96
C ASP A 68 -4.52 -18.41 -3.28
N PHE A 69 -5.39 -17.57 -2.73
CA PHE A 69 -6.64 -18.02 -2.09
C PHE A 69 -7.86 -17.99 -3.03
N ALA A 70 -7.71 -17.53 -4.27
CA ALA A 70 -8.82 -17.50 -5.20
C ALA A 70 -9.36 -18.93 -5.45
N SER A 71 -10.67 -19.11 -5.29
CA SER A 71 -11.35 -20.38 -5.46
C SER A 71 -12.70 -20.15 -6.12
N SER A 72 -13.21 -21.15 -6.83
CA SER A 72 -14.58 -21.13 -7.38
C SER A 72 -15.68 -21.33 -6.32
N ASN A 73 -15.31 -21.66 -5.09
CA ASN A 73 -16.26 -21.96 -4.02
C ASN A 73 -16.75 -20.72 -3.28
N TYR A 74 -16.10 -19.57 -3.46
CA TYR A 74 -16.45 -18.31 -2.83
C TYR A 74 -16.01 -17.12 -3.72
N THR A 75 -16.59 -15.95 -3.48
CA THR A 75 -16.11 -14.71 -4.09
C THR A 75 -14.80 -14.30 -3.43
N TYR A 76 -13.76 -14.07 -4.20
CA TYR A 76 -12.46 -13.61 -3.70
C TYR A 76 -12.21 -12.15 -4.06
N ILE A 77 -11.90 -11.34 -3.04
CA ILE A 77 -11.46 -9.95 -3.14
C ILE A 77 -10.03 -9.86 -2.61
N GLY A 78 -9.14 -9.40 -3.45
CA GLY A 78 -7.72 -9.29 -3.14
C GLY A 78 -6.89 -9.14 -4.42
N ASN A 79 -5.60 -9.07 -4.25
CA ASN A 79 -4.66 -9.02 -5.35
C ASN A 79 -4.70 -10.32 -6.18
N SER A 80 -4.55 -10.17 -7.49
CA SER A 80 -4.10 -11.26 -8.36
C SER A 80 -2.61 -11.54 -8.12
N ARG A 81 -2.12 -12.65 -8.67
CA ARG A 81 -0.68 -12.94 -8.65
C ARG A 81 0.16 -11.86 -9.34
N GLU A 82 -0.38 -11.23 -10.38
CA GLU A 82 0.33 -10.17 -11.11
C GLU A 82 0.21 -8.82 -10.40
N SER A 83 -0.96 -8.45 -9.89
CA SER A 83 -1.11 -7.18 -9.16
C SER A 83 -0.38 -7.15 -7.82
N THR A 84 -0.17 -8.31 -7.17
CA THR A 84 0.70 -8.43 -5.98
C THR A 84 2.11 -7.88 -6.24
N LYS A 85 2.63 -8.02 -7.46
CA LYS A 85 3.96 -7.53 -7.81
C LYS A 85 4.09 -6.01 -7.73
N LEU A 86 3.00 -5.27 -7.85
CA LEU A 86 3.02 -3.80 -7.75
C LEU A 86 3.53 -3.30 -6.39
N GLU A 87 3.29 -4.06 -5.34
CA GLU A 87 3.80 -3.74 -4.00
C GLU A 87 5.10 -4.48 -3.68
N THR A 88 5.21 -5.74 -4.11
CA THR A 88 6.29 -6.63 -3.67
C THR A 88 7.55 -6.56 -4.54
N HIS A 89 7.43 -6.22 -5.82
CA HIS A 89 8.56 -6.13 -6.77
C HIS A 89 8.90 -4.66 -7.03
N LYS A 90 9.41 -3.97 -6.00
CA LYS A 90 9.63 -2.51 -6.02
C LYS A 90 10.51 -2.05 -7.18
N TRP A 91 11.47 -2.86 -7.61
CA TRP A 91 12.34 -2.51 -8.75
C TRP A 91 11.59 -2.47 -10.08
N GLU A 92 10.86 -3.52 -10.40
CA GLU A 92 10.08 -3.60 -11.65
C GLU A 92 8.96 -2.58 -11.66
N THR A 93 8.27 -2.41 -10.53
CA THR A 93 7.20 -1.41 -10.35
C THR A 93 7.71 -0.01 -10.58
N ARG A 94 8.90 0.31 -10.05
CA ARG A 94 9.60 1.58 -10.27
C ARG A 94 9.91 1.80 -11.77
N GLN A 95 10.43 0.79 -12.48
CA GLN A 95 10.71 0.91 -13.91
C GLN A 95 9.41 1.17 -14.69
N LYS A 96 8.33 0.49 -14.32
CA LYS A 96 7.02 0.73 -14.93
C LYS A 96 6.47 2.13 -14.66
N ALA A 97 6.63 2.66 -13.46
CA ALA A 97 6.27 4.04 -13.15
C ALA A 97 7.03 5.05 -14.05
N LYS A 98 8.32 4.80 -14.29
CA LYS A 98 9.12 5.61 -15.22
C LYS A 98 8.58 5.57 -16.65
N GLU A 99 8.26 4.38 -17.16
CA GLU A 99 7.67 4.20 -18.50
C GLU A 99 6.33 4.98 -18.63
N LEU A 100 5.56 5.05 -17.55
CA LEU A 100 4.29 5.79 -17.48
C LEU A 100 4.48 7.29 -17.15
N GLY A 101 5.70 7.79 -17.20
CA GLY A 101 6.01 9.21 -17.13
C GLY A 101 6.12 9.80 -15.72
N TRP A 102 6.23 8.96 -14.68
CA TRP A 102 6.58 9.43 -13.34
C TRP A 102 8.06 9.78 -13.25
N LYS A 103 8.40 10.82 -12.49
CA LYS A 103 9.78 11.03 -12.07
C LYS A 103 10.12 10.01 -10.98
N LEU A 104 11.39 9.67 -10.91
CA LEU A 104 11.91 8.73 -9.92
C LEU A 104 13.09 9.35 -9.18
N PRO A 105 13.27 9.05 -7.89
CA PRO A 105 14.53 9.35 -7.20
C PRO A 105 15.72 8.76 -7.96
N THR A 106 16.87 9.41 -7.87
CA THR A 106 18.10 8.90 -8.48
C THR A 106 18.58 7.65 -7.77
N VAL A 107 18.81 6.56 -8.52
CA VAL A 107 19.49 5.38 -7.96
C VAL A 107 20.98 5.68 -7.91
N LEU A 108 21.56 5.62 -6.73
CA LEU A 108 22.98 5.85 -6.48
C LEU A 108 23.78 4.56 -6.55
N GLU A 109 23.17 3.44 -6.15
CA GLU A 109 23.82 2.15 -6.07
C GLU A 109 22.82 1.01 -6.21
N GLU A 110 23.27 -0.10 -6.79
CA GLU A 110 22.61 -1.41 -6.72
C GLU A 110 23.56 -2.37 -6.01
N CYS A 111 23.12 -3.00 -4.93
CA CYS A 111 23.98 -3.76 -4.04
C CYS A 111 23.26 -4.96 -3.42
N ASP A 112 24.01 -5.84 -2.74
CA ASP A 112 23.44 -6.67 -1.68
C ASP A 112 23.09 -5.79 -0.48
N MET A 113 21.97 -6.06 0.22
CA MET A 113 21.53 -5.24 1.35
C MET A 113 22.58 -5.10 2.46
N ASN A 114 23.46 -6.10 2.61
CA ASN A 114 24.53 -6.09 3.60
C ASN A 114 25.82 -5.38 3.11
N GLU A 115 25.86 -4.92 1.85
CA GLU A 115 27.05 -4.36 1.19
C GLU A 115 26.87 -2.93 0.74
N MET A 116 25.86 -2.23 1.27
CA MET A 116 25.59 -0.83 0.93
C MET A 116 26.79 0.07 1.21
N SER A 117 27.18 0.88 0.23
CA SER A 117 28.20 1.91 0.37
C SER A 117 27.71 3.12 1.18
N THR A 118 28.66 3.87 1.74
CA THR A 118 28.36 5.13 2.42
C THR A 118 28.12 6.24 1.40
N HIS A 119 27.02 6.97 1.50
CA HIS A 119 26.70 8.11 0.65
C HIS A 119 26.74 9.42 1.44
N ASN A 120 27.09 10.52 0.78
CA ASN A 120 27.18 11.84 1.42
C ASN A 120 25.83 12.60 1.47
N VAL A 121 24.75 11.95 1.05
CA VAL A 121 23.38 12.46 1.08
C VAL A 121 22.47 11.50 1.84
N LEU A 122 21.31 11.98 2.26
CA LEU A 122 20.26 11.13 2.79
C LEU A 122 19.76 10.17 1.71
N THR A 123 19.64 8.90 2.03
CA THR A 123 19.27 7.85 1.08
C THR A 123 18.19 6.93 1.62
N TYR A 124 17.58 6.16 0.72
CA TYR A 124 16.69 5.05 1.05
C TYR A 124 17.22 3.75 0.46
N LEU A 125 17.41 2.77 1.33
CA LEU A 125 17.74 1.39 0.94
C LEU A 125 16.45 0.61 0.74
N LYS A 126 16.26 0.02 -0.43
CA LYS A 126 15.03 -0.72 -0.82
C LYS A 126 15.38 -2.07 -1.45
N PRO A 127 14.74 -3.17 -1.02
CA PRO A 127 14.92 -4.46 -1.69
C PRO A 127 14.31 -4.41 -3.09
N LYS A 128 14.92 -5.13 -4.04
CA LYS A 128 14.43 -5.19 -5.43
C LYS A 128 13.19 -6.07 -5.57
N ALA A 129 13.16 -7.18 -4.86
CA ALA A 129 12.09 -8.16 -4.92
C ALA A 129 11.73 -8.66 -3.52
N PRO A 130 10.60 -9.35 -3.33
CA PRO A 130 10.13 -9.80 -2.04
C PRO A 130 10.96 -10.98 -1.53
N GLN A 131 12.16 -10.71 -1.11
CA GLN A 131 13.00 -11.68 -0.38
C GLN A 131 12.82 -11.51 1.12
N GLY A 132 11.56 -11.30 1.54
CA GLY A 132 11.18 -11.15 2.92
C GLY A 132 11.07 -9.72 3.44
N HIS A 133 11.29 -8.70 2.61
CA HIS A 133 11.18 -7.29 3.01
C HIS A 133 10.45 -6.47 1.95
N ALA A 134 9.30 -5.89 2.34
CA ALA A 134 8.59 -4.88 1.54
C ALA A 134 8.96 -3.44 1.96
N GLU A 135 9.75 -3.30 3.01
CA GLU A 135 10.08 -2.01 3.63
C GLU A 135 11.16 -1.24 2.88
N ALA A 136 11.26 0.04 3.17
CA ALA A 136 12.35 0.92 2.77
C ALA A 136 13.00 1.50 4.04
N TRP A 137 14.31 1.54 4.08
CA TRP A 137 15.06 2.06 5.22
C TRP A 137 15.73 3.38 4.87
N GLN A 138 15.46 4.38 5.69
CA GLN A 138 16.15 5.65 5.61
C GLN A 138 17.56 5.52 6.17
N VAL A 139 18.56 5.94 5.40
CA VAL A 139 19.96 5.90 5.79
C VAL A 139 20.51 7.32 5.79
N PRO A 140 20.91 7.86 6.96
CA PRO A 140 21.46 9.20 7.06
C PRO A 140 22.74 9.38 6.22
N ALA A 141 23.01 10.61 5.80
CA ALA A 141 24.24 10.95 5.10
C ALA A 141 25.49 10.52 5.88
N ASN A 142 26.50 10.03 5.17
CA ASN A 142 27.77 9.56 5.72
C ASN A 142 27.66 8.40 6.72
N THR A 143 26.58 7.62 6.63
CA THR A 143 26.39 6.39 7.41
C THR A 143 26.12 5.19 6.50
N THR A 144 26.16 4.00 7.05
CA THR A 144 25.71 2.77 6.41
C THR A 144 24.56 2.17 7.22
N TYR A 145 23.73 1.37 6.58
CA TYR A 145 22.73 0.60 7.30
C TYR A 145 23.39 -0.64 7.91
N ASN A 146 23.20 -0.87 9.21
CA ASN A 146 23.96 -1.86 9.98
C ASN A 146 23.14 -3.08 10.45
N ASP A 147 21.89 -3.22 10.05
CA ASP A 147 21.11 -4.42 10.37
C ASP A 147 21.56 -5.60 9.51
N CYS A 148 21.54 -6.79 10.11
CA CYS A 148 21.90 -8.01 9.41
C CYS A 148 20.68 -8.57 8.66
N PHE A 149 20.73 -8.52 7.34
CA PHE A 149 19.76 -9.19 6.47
C PHE A 149 20.23 -10.60 6.09
N ALA A 150 19.32 -11.42 5.59
CA ALA A 150 19.71 -12.67 4.99
C ALA A 150 20.64 -12.39 3.78
N PRO A 151 21.73 -13.17 3.60
CA PRO A 151 22.65 -12.97 2.48
C PRO A 151 21.96 -13.12 1.12
N GLY A 152 22.40 -12.32 0.14
CA GLY A 152 21.94 -12.42 -1.24
C GLY A 152 20.68 -11.63 -1.55
N ILE A 153 20.17 -10.81 -0.61
CA ILE A 153 19.03 -9.90 -0.87
C ILE A 153 19.52 -8.73 -1.72
N GLN A 154 19.11 -8.72 -2.99
CA GLN A 154 19.43 -7.64 -3.89
C GLN A 154 18.59 -6.39 -3.58
N ALA A 155 19.24 -5.25 -3.50
CA ALA A 155 18.65 -3.97 -3.16
C ALA A 155 19.12 -2.86 -4.12
N TYR A 156 18.53 -1.71 -3.96
CA TYR A 156 19.00 -0.46 -4.55
C TYR A 156 18.94 0.65 -3.52
N VAL A 157 19.84 1.60 -3.68
CA VAL A 157 19.93 2.81 -2.85
C VAL A 157 19.51 3.98 -3.70
N GLU A 158 18.52 4.73 -3.26
CA GLU A 158 18.07 5.93 -3.95
C GLU A 158 18.27 7.18 -3.08
N GLU A 159 18.57 8.30 -3.74
CA GLU A 159 18.66 9.59 -3.10
C GLU A 159 17.30 10.03 -2.57
N ALA A 160 17.26 10.58 -1.35
CA ALA A 160 16.06 11.19 -0.82
C ALA A 160 15.65 12.42 -1.65
N ILE A 161 14.38 12.53 -1.96
CA ILE A 161 13.82 13.67 -2.68
C ILE A 161 13.37 14.72 -1.67
N ASP A 162 13.80 15.95 -1.89
CA ASP A 162 13.23 17.10 -1.20
C ASP A 162 11.88 17.45 -1.82
N TYR A 163 10.80 17.09 -1.14
CA TYR A 163 9.44 17.37 -1.59
C TYR A 163 8.68 18.23 -0.59
N ALA A 164 7.90 19.17 -1.13
CA ALA A 164 7.11 20.10 -0.33
C ALA A 164 5.80 19.46 0.16
N VAL A 165 5.28 18.49 -0.58
CA VAL A 165 3.98 17.84 -0.33
C VAL A 165 4.08 16.34 -0.58
N GLY A 166 3.70 15.53 0.40
CA GLY A 166 3.38 14.13 0.15
C GLY A 166 1.96 14.02 -0.42
N ALA A 167 1.79 13.30 -1.51
CA ALA A 167 0.49 13.11 -2.15
C ALA A 167 0.06 11.65 -2.10
N ILE A 168 -1.20 11.43 -1.77
CA ILE A 168 -1.81 10.11 -1.66
C ILE A 168 -3.05 10.07 -2.56
N CYS A 169 -3.16 9.03 -3.37
CA CYS A 169 -4.36 8.70 -4.11
C CYS A 169 -4.91 7.37 -3.61
N MET A 170 -6.10 7.40 -3.04
CA MET A 170 -6.84 6.20 -2.64
C MET A 170 -7.71 5.74 -3.80
N PHE A 171 -7.76 4.44 -4.03
CA PHE A 171 -8.52 3.87 -5.14
C PHE A 171 -9.07 2.48 -4.80
N THR A 172 -10.08 2.09 -5.56
CA THR A 172 -10.61 0.71 -5.60
C THR A 172 -10.53 0.20 -7.02
N ILE A 173 -10.05 -1.03 -7.19
CA ILE A 173 -10.12 -1.80 -8.45
C ILE A 173 -11.12 -2.93 -8.25
N SER A 174 -12.05 -3.09 -9.18
CA SER A 174 -12.90 -4.28 -9.28
C SER A 174 -13.45 -4.46 -10.69
N ASN A 175 -13.72 -5.71 -11.08
CA ASN A 175 -14.32 -6.06 -12.37
C ASN A 175 -13.65 -5.41 -13.59
N GLY A 176 -12.31 -5.30 -13.58
CA GLY A 176 -11.56 -4.73 -14.70
C GLY A 176 -11.71 -3.20 -14.85
N SER A 177 -12.15 -2.51 -13.83
CA SER A 177 -12.24 -1.05 -13.77
C SER A 177 -11.73 -0.52 -12.43
N TYR A 178 -11.55 0.79 -12.33
CA TYR A 178 -11.15 1.43 -11.08
C TYR A 178 -11.97 2.68 -10.78
N HIS A 179 -11.97 3.04 -9.51
CA HIS A 179 -12.47 4.32 -9.02
C HIS A 179 -11.46 4.94 -8.07
N ILE A 180 -11.15 6.22 -8.27
CA ILE A 180 -10.37 7.00 -7.31
C ILE A 180 -11.35 7.52 -6.26
N THR A 181 -11.21 7.02 -5.04
CA THR A 181 -12.11 7.36 -3.95
C THR A 181 -11.71 8.68 -3.27
N ARG A 182 -10.42 9.01 -3.27
CA ARG A 182 -9.90 10.23 -2.65
C ARG A 182 -8.49 10.57 -3.08
N THR A 183 -8.18 11.86 -3.14
CA THR A 183 -6.82 12.40 -3.14
C THR A 183 -6.58 13.22 -1.89
N MET A 184 -5.37 13.20 -1.39
CA MET A 184 -4.98 13.91 -0.16
C MET A 184 -3.54 14.39 -0.28
N ALA A 185 -3.24 15.43 0.47
CA ALA A 185 -1.88 15.83 0.77
C ALA A 185 -1.58 15.53 2.24
N ASN A 186 -0.33 15.21 2.52
CA ASN A 186 0.19 15.25 3.87
C ASN A 186 1.38 16.21 3.94
N SER A 187 1.45 17.01 4.99
CA SER A 187 2.66 17.73 5.35
C SER A 187 3.36 16.96 6.44
N VAL A 188 4.63 16.67 6.21
CA VAL A 188 5.52 16.18 7.25
C VAL A 188 5.98 17.40 8.02
N GLY A 189 5.23 17.78 9.05
CA GLY A 189 5.52 18.97 9.81
C GLY A 189 6.22 18.66 11.12
N ASP A 190 7.55 18.69 11.13
CA ASP A 190 8.28 18.91 12.38
C ASP A 190 9.02 20.24 12.42
N GLY A 191 8.79 21.13 11.49
CA GLY A 191 9.44 22.44 11.45
C GLY A 191 10.96 22.42 11.18
N ASP A 192 11.58 21.26 11.16
CA ASP A 192 13.05 21.12 11.05
C ASP A 192 13.50 20.66 9.63
N GLY A 193 12.58 20.57 8.67
CA GLY A 193 12.90 20.23 7.28
C GLY A 193 13.29 18.75 7.06
N ASN A 194 13.12 17.89 8.03
CA ASN A 194 13.33 16.47 7.86
C ASN A 194 12.10 15.82 7.20
N HIS A 195 12.15 15.71 5.90
CA HIS A 195 11.13 15.02 5.12
C HIS A 195 11.27 13.51 5.34
N LYS A 196 10.37 12.93 6.10
CA LYS A 196 10.27 11.48 6.22
C LYS A 196 9.32 10.97 5.15
N SER A 197 9.78 10.05 4.31
CA SER A 197 8.89 9.37 3.38
C SER A 197 7.83 8.61 4.18
N MET A 198 6.61 8.57 3.69
CA MET A 198 5.55 7.74 4.27
C MET A 198 5.77 6.24 4.02
N GLY A 199 6.72 5.88 3.18
CA GLY A 199 7.11 4.51 2.88
C GLY A 199 8.36 4.10 3.65
N GLY A 200 8.21 3.19 4.60
CA GLY A 200 9.30 2.52 5.27
C GLY A 200 9.96 3.31 6.42
N GLY A 201 9.80 2.83 7.63
CA GLY A 201 10.51 3.33 8.81
C GLY A 201 10.11 4.74 9.28
N ALA A 202 9.02 5.30 8.79
CA ALA A 202 8.47 6.51 9.34
C ALA A 202 8.06 6.24 10.79
N ASP A 203 8.45 7.12 11.69
CA ASP A 203 7.96 7.09 13.06
C ASP A 203 6.47 7.44 13.06
N TRP A 204 5.62 6.42 13.08
CA TRP A 204 4.17 6.52 13.08
C TRP A 204 3.61 7.28 14.31
N THR A 205 4.47 7.70 15.22
CA THR A 205 4.11 8.54 16.38
C THR A 205 4.05 10.01 16.03
N GLN A 206 4.52 10.43 14.85
CA GLN A 206 4.47 11.83 14.45
C GLN A 206 3.10 12.18 13.87
N SER A 207 2.59 13.35 14.27
CA SER A 207 1.33 13.88 13.74
C SER A 207 1.52 14.41 12.32
N TYR A 208 0.86 13.78 11.38
CA TYR A 208 0.73 14.26 10.01
C TYR A 208 -0.51 15.17 9.92
N THR A 209 -0.39 16.28 9.24
CA THR A 209 -1.55 17.06 8.86
C THR A 209 -2.02 16.57 7.48
N ILE A 210 -3.24 16.02 7.42
CA ILE A 210 -3.89 15.62 6.17
C ILE A 210 -4.77 16.78 5.71
N TYR A 211 -4.64 17.16 4.45
CA TYR A 211 -5.45 18.21 3.83
C TYR A 211 -5.72 17.89 2.37
N ASP A 212 -6.68 18.60 1.77
CA ASP A 212 -6.97 18.43 0.36
C ASP A 212 -5.86 19.04 -0.49
N LEU A 213 -5.47 18.36 -1.57
CA LEU A 213 -4.50 18.90 -2.52
C LEU A 213 -5.03 20.21 -3.14
N PRO A 214 -4.17 21.24 -3.32
CA PRO A 214 -4.53 22.38 -4.15
C PRO A 214 -5.04 21.94 -5.53
N SER A 215 -6.11 22.54 -6.02
CA SER A 215 -6.86 22.03 -7.18
C SER A 215 -6.04 21.88 -8.47
N ASP A 216 -5.05 22.74 -8.67
CA ASP A 216 -4.11 22.67 -9.80
C ASP A 216 -3.15 21.46 -9.67
N LEU A 217 -2.62 21.21 -8.48
CA LEU A 217 -1.80 20.04 -8.18
C LEU A 217 -2.64 18.75 -8.23
N GLU A 218 -3.86 18.80 -7.70
CA GLU A 218 -4.76 17.65 -7.72
C GLU A 218 -5.06 17.18 -9.14
N ALA A 219 -5.40 18.08 -10.05
CA ALA A 219 -5.69 17.73 -11.43
C ALA A 219 -4.50 17.06 -12.14
N ALA A 220 -3.31 17.57 -11.92
CA ALA A 220 -2.08 17.01 -12.49
C ALA A 220 -1.71 15.65 -11.85
N PHE A 221 -1.87 15.52 -10.53
CA PHE A 221 -1.67 14.27 -9.81
C PHE A 221 -2.65 13.18 -10.24
N LEU A 222 -3.94 13.51 -10.33
CA LEU A 222 -4.99 12.61 -10.82
C LEU A 222 -4.71 12.11 -12.24
N ALA A 223 -4.21 12.96 -13.14
CA ALA A 223 -3.84 12.53 -14.49
C ALA A 223 -2.77 11.43 -14.46
N LYS A 224 -1.75 11.59 -13.61
CA LYS A 224 -0.71 10.56 -13.42
C LYS A 224 -1.24 9.28 -12.77
N CYS A 225 -2.07 9.41 -11.73
CA CYS A 225 -2.69 8.27 -11.07
C CYS A 225 -3.59 7.48 -12.04
N ARG A 226 -4.38 8.15 -12.89
CA ARG A 226 -5.20 7.48 -13.91
C ARG A 226 -4.34 6.67 -14.89
N THR A 227 -3.28 7.26 -15.44
CA THR A 227 -2.36 6.53 -16.33
C THR A 227 -1.78 5.29 -15.67
N TRP A 228 -1.47 5.37 -14.38
CA TRP A 228 -1.00 4.24 -13.61
C TRP A 228 -2.10 3.20 -13.38
N LEU A 229 -3.30 3.63 -12.99
CA LEU A 229 -4.43 2.74 -12.70
C LEU A 229 -4.95 2.04 -13.95
N ASP A 230 -4.91 2.69 -15.12
CA ASP A 230 -5.19 2.06 -16.41
C ASP A 230 -4.28 0.86 -16.66
N TYR A 231 -3.02 0.93 -16.25
CA TYR A 231 -2.11 -0.21 -16.27
C TYR A 231 -2.43 -1.22 -15.15
N ALA A 232 -2.62 -0.77 -13.91
CA ALA A 232 -2.83 -1.66 -12.77
C ALA A 232 -4.07 -2.56 -12.95
N VAL A 233 -5.15 -2.04 -13.53
CA VAL A 233 -6.36 -2.81 -13.87
C VAL A 233 -6.07 -3.99 -14.79
N THR A 234 -5.12 -3.86 -15.72
CA THR A 234 -4.78 -4.95 -16.66
C THR A 234 -4.14 -6.15 -15.98
N LEU A 235 -3.64 -5.98 -14.75
CA LEU A 235 -3.03 -7.05 -13.96
C LEU A 235 -4.05 -7.90 -13.21
N GLY A 236 -5.32 -7.46 -13.18
CA GLY A 236 -6.42 -8.16 -12.52
C GLY A 236 -6.42 -8.02 -11.00
N GLY A 237 -7.36 -8.73 -10.38
CA GLY A 237 -7.65 -8.60 -8.95
C GLY A 237 -8.82 -7.65 -8.68
N SER A 238 -9.32 -7.68 -7.44
CA SER A 238 -10.28 -6.73 -6.90
C SER A 238 -9.78 -6.33 -5.52
N TYR A 239 -9.38 -5.07 -5.36
CA TYR A 239 -8.75 -4.61 -4.12
C TYR A 239 -8.83 -3.09 -3.97
N GLU A 240 -8.68 -2.64 -2.74
CA GLU A 240 -8.37 -1.24 -2.45
C GLU A 240 -6.87 -1.03 -2.41
N GLY A 241 -6.44 0.19 -2.67
CA GLY A 241 -5.04 0.53 -2.57
C GLY A 241 -4.79 2.02 -2.50
N ILE A 242 -3.52 2.35 -2.31
CA ILE A 242 -3.02 3.72 -2.32
C ILE A 242 -1.82 3.85 -3.26
N ILE A 243 -1.73 4.99 -3.92
CA ILE A 243 -0.53 5.45 -4.63
C ILE A 243 0.07 6.57 -3.79
N GLU A 244 1.36 6.49 -3.54
CA GLU A 244 2.12 7.49 -2.80
C GLU A 244 3.15 8.17 -3.69
N ALA A 245 3.22 9.50 -3.59
CA ALA A 245 4.11 10.33 -4.38
C ALA A 245 4.61 11.54 -3.60
N GLY A 246 5.76 12.07 -3.99
CA GLY A 246 6.27 13.37 -3.53
C GLY A 246 6.06 14.43 -4.60
N ILE A 247 5.63 15.62 -4.20
CA ILE A 247 5.51 16.78 -5.06
C ILE A 247 6.54 17.83 -4.60
N THR A 248 7.49 18.15 -5.47
CA THR A 248 8.51 19.16 -5.17
C THR A 248 7.95 20.58 -5.23
N SER A 249 8.69 21.56 -4.73
CA SER A 249 8.36 22.98 -4.85
C SER A 249 8.27 23.49 -6.30
N SER A 250 8.82 22.74 -7.25
CA SER A 250 8.71 22.98 -8.70
C SER A 250 7.53 22.23 -9.36
N ASN A 251 6.63 21.68 -8.57
CA ASN A 251 5.46 20.91 -9.02
C ASN A 251 5.83 19.64 -9.82
N GLU A 252 6.95 19.01 -9.51
CA GLU A 252 7.34 17.75 -10.11
C GLU A 252 6.87 16.59 -9.25
N PHE A 253 6.30 15.56 -9.90
CA PHE A 253 5.71 14.39 -9.23
C PHE A 253 6.68 13.23 -9.26
N TYR A 254 7.15 12.82 -8.09
CA TYR A 254 8.02 11.68 -7.88
C TYR A 254 7.23 10.49 -7.35
N TRP A 255 7.33 9.36 -8.05
CA TRP A 255 6.75 8.10 -7.61
C TRP A 255 7.49 7.56 -6.40
N PHE A 256 6.75 7.14 -5.38
CA PHE A 256 7.30 6.41 -4.24
C PHE A 256 6.90 4.95 -4.29
N GLU A 257 5.61 4.65 -4.18
CA GLU A 257 5.11 3.27 -4.22
C GLU A 257 3.59 3.21 -4.47
N GLN A 258 3.13 1.98 -4.75
CA GLN A 258 1.74 1.61 -4.60
C GLN A 258 1.64 0.54 -3.52
N ASN A 259 0.71 0.71 -2.60
CA ASN A 259 0.28 -0.33 -1.69
C ASN A 259 -1.07 -0.87 -2.18
N SER A 260 -1.09 -2.15 -2.55
CA SER A 260 -2.26 -2.84 -3.15
C SER A 260 -3.14 -3.45 -2.07
N ARG A 261 -3.35 -2.74 -0.99
CA ARG A 261 -4.15 -3.11 0.18
C ARG A 261 -4.67 -1.85 0.85
N PRO A 262 -5.73 -1.95 1.68
CA PRO A 262 -6.13 -0.85 2.54
C PRO A 262 -4.93 -0.38 3.37
N GLY A 263 -4.58 0.89 3.22
CA GLY A 263 -3.49 1.52 3.97
C GLY A 263 -3.93 1.90 5.38
N ASN A 264 -3.23 2.85 6.01
CA ASN A 264 -3.49 3.37 7.36
C ASN A 264 -4.91 3.95 7.54
N MET A 265 -5.90 3.10 7.35
CA MET A 265 -7.32 3.42 7.44
C MET A 265 -7.74 3.59 8.88
N THR A 266 -8.70 4.46 9.12
CA THR A 266 -9.24 4.69 10.43
C THR A 266 -10.65 4.18 10.61
N GLU A 267 -11.14 4.41 11.78
CA GLU A 267 -12.30 3.87 12.46
C GLU A 267 -13.65 4.07 11.75
N ALA A 268 -13.73 4.74 10.61
CA ALA A 268 -14.98 4.94 9.88
C ALA A 268 -14.76 5.39 8.43
N PHE A 269 -15.79 5.19 7.59
CA PHE A 269 -15.88 5.85 6.30
C PHE A 269 -16.05 7.37 6.47
N LYS A 270 -15.44 8.16 5.60
CA LYS A 270 -15.66 9.61 5.55
C LYS A 270 -17.10 9.94 5.11
N SER A 271 -17.63 9.09 4.23
CA SER A 271 -19.01 9.10 3.77
C SER A 271 -19.36 7.73 3.20
N GLY A 272 -20.64 7.43 3.01
CA GLY A 272 -21.09 6.14 2.51
C GLY A 272 -21.25 5.10 3.63
N THR A 273 -21.48 3.88 3.24
CA THR A 273 -21.82 2.76 4.12
C THR A 273 -20.89 1.57 3.90
N VAL A 274 -20.91 0.61 4.81
CA VAL A 274 -20.22 -0.67 4.62
C VAL A 274 -20.77 -1.46 3.44
N GLN A 275 -22.06 -1.31 3.13
CA GLN A 275 -22.68 -1.90 1.94
C GLN A 275 -22.13 -1.29 0.65
N ASP A 276 -21.89 0.03 0.63
CA ASP A 276 -21.24 0.70 -0.51
C ASP A 276 -19.80 0.22 -0.68
N TRP A 277 -19.08 0.04 0.41
CA TRP A 277 -17.73 -0.51 0.41
C TRP A 277 -17.71 -1.94 -0.17
N LEU A 278 -18.59 -2.83 0.30
CA LEU A 278 -18.71 -4.20 -0.24
C LEU A 278 -19.07 -4.17 -1.73
N ALA A 279 -20.03 -3.34 -2.12
CA ALA A 279 -20.44 -3.22 -3.51
C ALA A 279 -19.30 -2.66 -4.38
N GLY A 280 -18.52 -1.73 -3.86
CA GLY A 280 -17.32 -1.21 -4.52
C GLY A 280 -16.31 -2.30 -4.84
N LEU A 281 -16.04 -3.17 -3.89
CA LEU A 281 -15.10 -4.27 -4.05
C LEU A 281 -15.62 -5.41 -4.94
N THR A 282 -16.93 -5.66 -4.93
CA THR A 282 -17.51 -6.87 -5.56
C THR A 282 -18.14 -6.60 -6.92
N THR A 283 -18.73 -5.42 -7.14
CA THR A 283 -19.58 -5.18 -8.33
C THR A 283 -19.23 -3.92 -9.10
N ASP A 284 -19.09 -2.78 -8.43
CA ASP A 284 -18.92 -1.46 -9.05
C ASP A 284 -17.98 -0.58 -8.21
N PRO A 285 -16.72 -0.37 -8.63
CA PRO A 285 -15.74 0.37 -7.85
C PRO A 285 -16.14 1.82 -7.58
N THR A 286 -17.07 2.40 -8.38
CA THR A 286 -17.55 3.78 -8.16
C THR A 286 -18.39 3.92 -6.90
N ARG A 287 -18.85 2.83 -6.32
CA ARG A 287 -19.59 2.80 -5.05
C ARG A 287 -18.69 2.84 -3.83
N SER A 288 -17.40 2.53 -3.97
CA SER A 288 -16.47 2.54 -2.82
C SER A 288 -16.42 3.91 -2.17
N PRO A 289 -16.77 4.02 -0.88
CA PRO A 289 -16.70 5.29 -0.17
C PRO A 289 -15.25 5.66 0.15
N PRO A 290 -14.93 6.94 0.25
CA PRO A 290 -13.63 7.37 0.75
C PRO A 290 -13.50 7.01 2.22
N MET A 291 -12.37 6.40 2.56
CA MET A 291 -12.02 6.07 3.95
C MET A 291 -11.35 7.27 4.64
N ARG A 292 -11.47 7.35 5.96
CA ARG A 292 -10.65 8.26 6.76
C ARG A 292 -9.23 7.75 6.85
N TYR A 293 -8.29 8.66 6.86
CA TYR A 293 -6.90 8.34 7.13
C TYR A 293 -6.63 8.39 8.64
N LYS A 294 -5.76 7.53 9.17
CA LYS A 294 -5.53 7.30 10.61
C LYS A 294 -5.25 8.57 11.45
N THR A 295 -4.82 9.65 10.83
CA THR A 295 -4.49 10.91 11.50
C THR A 295 -5.55 12.01 11.32
N GLU A 296 -6.67 11.71 10.65
CA GLU A 296 -7.79 12.65 10.56
C GLU A 296 -8.58 12.63 11.87
N THR A 297 -8.69 13.79 12.52
CA THR A 297 -9.53 14.03 13.72
C THR A 297 -10.89 14.58 13.31
#